data_2a158283685c715adcb1bfd26aeddde5
#
_entry.id   2a158283685c715adcb1bfd26aeddde5
#
_cell.length_a   1.000
_cell.length_b   1.000
_cell.length_c   1.000
_cell.angle_alpha   90.00
_cell.angle_beta   90.00
_cell.angle_gamma   90.00
#
_symmetry.space_group_name_H-M   'P 1'
#
loop_
_entity.id
_entity.type
_entity.pdbx_description
1 polymer ?
#
loop_
_entity_poly.entity_id
_entity_poly.type
_entity_poly.pdbx_seq_one_letter_code
_entity_poly.pdbx_strand_id
1 'polypeptide(L)'
;MELAKRDDVPVELTWDLSLIYPTEEAMLADAQKMKELSLSMEASYKGNLTDAATINHCLDDYQEVYRLITLTANYCDLAVSVDYYNSANQTRNDRINSLISEIFSRLTFIESELSEQSEDVLNEAMQQSDTNRCYLAEILRNKAHRLSPETERAISALSQTFSAPYQIYNMAKLADMKFDSFTVNGKEYPLGYSLFEDNYEYEKDTDIRRSAFSAFSTKIRQYENVTAAAYNAQLQTEKTMATLRG
;
A
#
# COMPACT_ATOMS: atom_id res chain seq x y z
N MET A 1 -11.25 -16.72 24.31
CA MET A 1 -10.12 -17.41 23.64
C MET A 1 -8.99 -16.39 23.62
N GLU A 2 -7.84 -16.73 24.17
CA GLU A 2 -6.67 -15.86 24.11
C GLU A 2 -6.01 -16.07 22.75
N LEU A 3 -5.61 -14.99 22.07
CA LEU A 3 -4.91 -15.09 20.79
C LEU A 3 -3.54 -15.75 21.04
N ALA A 4 -3.16 -16.70 20.20
CA ALA A 4 -1.85 -17.35 20.28
C ALA A 4 -0.74 -16.30 20.06
N LYS A 5 0.33 -16.38 20.86
CA LYS A 5 1.55 -15.59 20.59
C LYS A 5 2.28 -16.18 19.39
N ARG A 6 3.10 -15.38 18.72
CA ARG A 6 3.85 -15.81 17.53
C ARG A 6 4.64 -17.10 17.78
N ASP A 7 5.31 -17.20 18.92
CA ASP A 7 6.14 -18.36 19.29
C ASP A 7 5.33 -19.63 19.58
N ASP A 8 4.02 -19.51 19.84
CA ASP A 8 3.12 -20.63 20.10
C ASP A 8 2.50 -21.20 18.81
N VAL A 9 2.71 -20.54 17.67
CA VAL A 9 2.17 -20.99 16.37
C VAL A 9 3.13 -21.97 15.72
N PRO A 10 2.67 -23.20 15.37
CA PRO A 10 3.49 -24.19 14.66
C PRO A 10 4.09 -23.60 13.37
N VAL A 11 5.38 -23.86 13.11
CA VAL A 11 6.12 -23.29 11.99
C VAL A 11 5.44 -23.59 10.64
N GLU A 12 4.86 -24.76 10.48
CA GLU A 12 4.13 -25.19 9.28
C GLU A 12 2.86 -24.38 8.99
N LEU A 13 2.37 -23.61 9.97
CA LEU A 13 1.23 -22.70 9.82
C LEU A 13 1.68 -21.24 9.65
N THR A 14 2.95 -21.01 9.37
CA THR A 14 3.53 -19.68 9.22
C THR A 14 4.02 -19.45 7.80
N TRP A 15 4.26 -18.17 7.45
CA TRP A 15 4.88 -17.81 6.18
C TRP A 15 6.31 -18.35 6.10
N ASP A 16 6.65 -19.04 5.02
CA ASP A 16 8.02 -19.43 4.70
C ASP A 16 8.68 -18.31 3.87
N LEU A 17 9.33 -17.38 4.56
CA LEU A 17 10.02 -16.26 3.91
C LEU A 17 11.25 -16.69 3.11
N SER A 18 11.76 -17.92 3.31
CA SER A 18 12.87 -18.46 2.51
C SER A 18 12.49 -18.67 1.04
N LEU A 19 11.19 -18.72 0.74
CA LEU A 19 10.66 -18.74 -0.63
C LEU A 19 10.85 -17.40 -1.36
N ILE A 20 11.04 -16.30 -0.62
CA ILE A 20 11.33 -14.98 -1.20
C ILE A 20 12.87 -14.79 -1.22
N TYR A 21 13.50 -14.89 -0.06
CA TYR A 21 14.94 -14.87 0.08
C TYR A 21 15.42 -15.95 1.07
N PRO A 22 16.39 -16.78 0.67
CA PRO A 22 16.91 -17.85 1.53
C PRO A 22 17.64 -17.29 2.77
N THR A 23 18.21 -16.09 2.68
CA THR A 23 18.92 -15.42 3.78
C THR A 23 18.73 -13.91 3.71
N GLU A 24 19.00 -13.21 4.82
CA GLU A 24 19.00 -11.74 4.86
C GLU A 24 20.10 -11.15 3.96
N GLU A 25 21.25 -11.79 3.85
CA GLU A 25 22.35 -11.36 2.98
C GLU A 25 21.93 -11.38 1.50
N ALA A 26 21.13 -12.37 1.08
CA ALA A 26 20.60 -12.43 -0.28
C ALA A 26 19.64 -11.26 -0.53
N MET A 27 18.77 -10.93 0.42
CA MET A 27 17.88 -9.78 0.35
C MET A 27 18.67 -8.46 0.30
N LEU A 28 19.71 -8.32 1.13
CA LEU A 28 20.55 -7.11 1.14
C LEU A 28 21.35 -6.95 -0.16
N ALA A 29 21.75 -8.04 -0.81
CA ALA A 29 22.40 -7.99 -2.12
C ALA A 29 21.44 -7.44 -3.19
N ASP A 30 20.18 -7.87 -3.21
CA ASP A 30 19.16 -7.33 -4.10
C ASP A 30 18.79 -5.88 -3.75
N ALA A 31 18.76 -5.52 -2.47
CA ALA A 31 18.62 -4.13 -2.05
C ALA A 31 19.74 -3.22 -2.58
N GLN A 32 20.98 -3.70 -2.56
CA GLN A 32 22.11 -2.98 -3.14
C GLN A 32 22.00 -2.90 -4.67
N LYS A 33 21.61 -4.01 -5.33
CA LYS A 33 21.38 -4.06 -6.79
C LYS A 33 20.32 -3.06 -7.25
N MET A 34 19.17 -2.99 -6.56
CA MET A 34 18.12 -2.01 -6.95
C MET A 34 18.56 -0.56 -6.79
N LYS A 35 19.42 -0.27 -5.79
CA LYS A 35 20.03 1.05 -5.63
C LYS A 35 20.93 1.38 -6.80
N GLU A 36 21.84 0.47 -7.18
CA GLU A 36 22.79 0.66 -8.28
C GLU A 36 22.07 0.81 -9.62
N LEU A 37 21.05 -0.02 -9.88
CA LEU A 37 20.21 0.11 -11.09
C LEU A 37 19.53 1.47 -11.14
N SER A 38 18.95 1.94 -10.04
CA SER A 38 18.28 3.25 -10.02
C SER A 38 19.24 4.41 -10.30
N LEU A 39 20.49 4.34 -9.83
CA LEU A 39 21.54 5.32 -10.14
C LEU A 39 21.95 5.28 -11.62
N SER A 40 22.11 4.08 -12.16
CA SER A 40 22.41 3.87 -13.57
C SER A 40 21.29 4.40 -14.47
N MET A 41 20.03 4.13 -14.11
CA MET A 41 18.87 4.63 -14.84
C MET A 41 18.80 6.16 -14.85
N GLU A 42 18.99 6.80 -13.70
CA GLU A 42 19.05 8.26 -13.65
C GLU A 42 20.13 8.83 -14.56
N ALA A 43 21.32 8.24 -14.52
CA ALA A 43 22.46 8.70 -15.34
C ALA A 43 22.24 8.49 -16.85
N SER A 44 21.58 7.39 -17.23
CA SER A 44 21.41 7.00 -18.64
C SER A 44 20.18 7.63 -19.32
N TYR A 45 19.07 7.74 -18.58
CA TYR A 45 17.76 8.04 -19.16
C TYR A 45 17.23 9.45 -18.84
N LYS A 46 17.61 10.05 -17.72
CA LYS A 46 17.09 11.37 -17.33
C LYS A 46 17.47 12.45 -18.36
N GLY A 47 16.47 13.10 -18.92
CA GLY A 47 16.61 14.05 -20.01
C GLY A 47 16.77 13.43 -21.40
N ASN A 48 16.69 12.09 -21.53
CA ASN A 48 16.94 11.36 -22.77
C ASN A 48 15.77 10.49 -23.23
N LEU A 49 14.61 10.54 -22.61
CA LEU A 49 13.43 9.74 -22.98
C LEU A 49 12.71 10.33 -24.23
N THR A 50 13.45 10.49 -25.34
CA THR A 50 12.99 11.24 -26.50
C THR A 50 12.52 10.37 -27.67
N ASP A 51 12.77 9.06 -27.64
CA ASP A 51 12.38 8.11 -28.68
C ASP A 51 11.84 6.80 -28.10
N ALA A 52 11.08 6.07 -28.91
CA ALA A 52 10.37 4.84 -28.51
C ALA A 52 11.30 3.74 -27.99
N ALA A 53 12.49 3.58 -28.56
CA ALA A 53 13.42 2.52 -28.16
C ALA A 53 14.04 2.84 -26.79
N THR A 54 14.50 4.07 -26.57
CA THR A 54 15.05 4.54 -25.29
C THR A 54 13.99 4.47 -24.19
N ILE A 55 12.74 4.85 -24.47
CA ILE A 55 11.62 4.74 -23.54
C ILE A 55 11.41 3.29 -23.12
N ASN A 56 11.34 2.36 -24.07
CA ASN A 56 11.13 0.95 -23.76
C ASN A 56 12.28 0.35 -22.95
N HIS A 57 13.54 0.65 -23.28
CA HIS A 57 14.68 0.20 -22.49
C HIS A 57 14.63 0.73 -21.05
N CYS A 58 14.28 2.00 -20.87
CA CYS A 58 14.11 2.58 -19.53
C CYS A 58 13.01 1.87 -18.73
N LEU A 59 11.88 1.58 -19.37
CA LEU A 59 10.77 0.89 -18.71
C LEU A 59 11.08 -0.57 -18.38
N ASP A 60 11.86 -1.26 -19.22
CA ASP A 60 12.33 -2.63 -18.95
C ASP A 60 13.26 -2.64 -17.72
N ASP A 61 14.20 -1.69 -17.64
CA ASP A 61 15.06 -1.53 -16.46
C ASP A 61 14.23 -1.13 -15.22
N TYR A 62 13.22 -0.28 -15.37
CA TYR A 62 12.32 0.10 -14.29
C TYR A 62 11.53 -1.09 -13.75
N GLN A 63 11.08 -2.01 -14.60
CA GLN A 63 10.42 -3.24 -14.16
C GLN A 63 11.33 -4.11 -13.31
N GLU A 64 12.62 -4.23 -13.66
CA GLU A 64 13.57 -4.99 -12.84
C GLU A 64 13.77 -4.32 -11.46
N VAL A 65 13.92 -3.00 -11.42
CA VAL A 65 13.98 -2.26 -10.15
C VAL A 65 12.71 -2.50 -9.33
N TYR A 66 11.53 -2.40 -9.94
CA TYR A 66 10.24 -2.60 -9.27
C TYR A 66 10.07 -4.04 -8.75
N ARG A 67 10.55 -5.03 -9.52
CA ARG A 67 10.57 -6.43 -9.08
C ARG A 67 11.43 -6.62 -7.83
N LEU A 68 12.62 -6.04 -7.81
CA LEU A 68 13.51 -6.12 -6.66
C LEU A 68 12.92 -5.39 -5.44
N ILE A 69 12.30 -4.22 -5.64
CA ILE A 69 11.56 -3.49 -4.60
C ILE A 69 10.46 -4.38 -4.01
N THR A 70 9.65 -5.00 -4.87
CA THR A 70 8.55 -5.87 -4.42
C THR A 70 9.04 -7.03 -3.57
N LEU A 71 10.09 -7.72 -4.00
CA LEU A 71 10.63 -8.85 -3.25
C LEU A 71 11.24 -8.42 -1.91
N THR A 72 12.06 -7.38 -1.89
CA THR A 72 12.73 -6.89 -0.66
C THR A 72 11.72 -6.31 0.34
N ALA A 73 10.75 -5.53 -0.14
CA ALA A 73 9.70 -4.97 0.70
C ALA A 73 8.84 -6.07 1.33
N ASN A 74 8.34 -7.02 0.54
CA ASN A 74 7.51 -8.10 1.07
C ASN A 74 8.25 -8.99 2.06
N TYR A 75 9.53 -9.32 1.81
CA TYR A 75 10.33 -10.07 2.78
C TYR A 75 10.41 -9.39 4.15
N CYS A 76 10.60 -8.07 4.16
CA CYS A 76 10.70 -7.29 5.39
C CYS A 76 9.32 -7.06 6.05
N ASP A 77 8.31 -6.69 5.28
CA ASP A 77 6.97 -6.37 5.78
C ASP A 77 6.26 -7.59 6.37
N LEU A 78 6.34 -8.74 5.70
CA LEU A 78 5.76 -9.99 6.20
C LEU A 78 6.41 -10.44 7.53
N ALA A 79 7.71 -10.19 7.73
CA ALA A 79 8.38 -10.48 8.99
C ALA A 79 7.89 -9.57 10.13
N VAL A 80 7.60 -8.29 9.84
CA VAL A 80 7.04 -7.34 10.82
C VAL A 80 5.57 -7.66 11.10
N SER A 81 4.78 -7.99 10.07
CA SER A 81 3.33 -8.17 10.19
C SER A 81 2.94 -9.33 11.13
N VAL A 82 3.80 -10.31 11.30
CA VAL A 82 3.57 -11.46 12.20
C VAL A 82 4.17 -11.27 13.59
N ASP A 83 5.11 -10.33 13.77
CA ASP A 83 5.74 -10.02 15.06
C ASP A 83 6.11 -8.54 15.16
N TYR A 84 5.14 -7.73 15.52
CA TYR A 84 5.29 -6.27 15.67
C TYR A 84 6.22 -5.84 16.82
N TYR A 85 6.55 -6.76 17.76
CA TYR A 85 7.43 -6.44 18.88
C TYR A 85 8.91 -6.73 18.56
N ASN A 86 9.20 -7.34 17.43
CA ASN A 86 10.57 -7.64 17.03
C ASN A 86 11.27 -6.39 16.44
N SER A 87 12.06 -5.75 17.29
CA SER A 87 12.75 -4.50 16.91
C SER A 87 13.77 -4.67 15.76
N ALA A 88 14.36 -5.86 15.60
CA ALA A 88 15.27 -6.15 14.49
C ALA A 88 14.51 -6.16 13.16
N ASN A 89 13.34 -6.80 13.10
CA ASN A 89 12.48 -6.79 11.93
C ASN A 89 12.02 -5.37 11.58
N GLN A 90 11.59 -4.59 12.58
CA GLN A 90 11.20 -3.19 12.37
C GLN A 90 12.34 -2.35 11.80
N THR A 91 13.53 -2.42 12.42
CA THR A 91 14.71 -1.66 11.95
C THR A 91 15.08 -2.02 10.51
N ARG A 92 15.04 -3.31 10.16
CA ARG A 92 15.29 -3.77 8.79
C ARG A 92 14.24 -3.23 7.82
N ASN A 93 12.97 -3.31 8.17
CA ASN A 93 11.86 -2.81 7.35
C ASN A 93 11.97 -1.30 7.12
N ASP A 94 12.23 -0.52 8.16
CA ASP A 94 12.40 0.94 8.06
C ASP A 94 13.58 1.31 7.14
N ARG A 95 14.69 0.57 7.24
CA ARG A 95 15.86 0.79 6.37
C ARG A 95 15.53 0.51 4.90
N ILE A 96 14.82 -0.58 4.61
CA ILE A 96 14.42 -0.92 3.24
C ILE A 96 13.40 0.09 2.71
N ASN A 97 12.41 0.49 3.49
CA ASN A 97 11.42 1.50 3.10
C ASN A 97 12.05 2.87 2.83
N SER A 98 13.06 3.25 3.61
CA SER A 98 13.83 4.49 3.37
C SER A 98 14.57 4.42 2.04
N LEU A 99 15.23 3.29 1.73
CA LEU A 99 15.91 3.08 0.46
C LEU A 99 14.93 3.09 -0.72
N ILE A 100 13.77 2.45 -0.59
CA ILE A 100 12.71 2.45 -1.61
C ILE A 100 12.22 3.88 -1.88
N SER A 101 12.01 4.67 -0.84
CA SER A 101 11.62 6.07 -0.97
C SER A 101 12.67 6.91 -1.70
N GLU A 102 13.95 6.68 -1.43
CA GLU A 102 15.06 7.31 -2.15
C GLU A 102 15.06 6.93 -3.63
N ILE A 103 14.84 5.64 -3.95
CA ILE A 103 14.78 5.14 -5.33
C ILE A 103 13.59 5.74 -6.08
N PHE A 104 12.40 5.72 -5.50
CA PHE A 104 11.23 6.33 -6.14
C PHE A 104 11.41 7.83 -6.37
N SER A 105 11.96 8.56 -5.39
CA SER A 105 12.27 9.99 -5.56
C SER A 105 13.23 10.23 -6.73
N ARG A 106 14.25 9.38 -6.90
CA ARG A 106 15.23 9.46 -8.00
C ARG A 106 14.58 9.19 -9.36
N LEU A 107 13.65 8.25 -9.43
CA LEU A 107 13.03 7.80 -10.68
C LEU A 107 11.76 8.57 -11.08
N THR A 108 11.36 9.60 -10.34
CA THR A 108 10.20 10.46 -10.67
C THR A 108 10.29 11.12 -12.06
N PHE A 109 11.50 11.28 -12.60
CA PHE A 109 11.71 11.83 -13.93
C PHE A 109 11.05 10.99 -15.02
N ILE A 110 10.92 9.66 -14.84
CA ILE A 110 10.34 8.75 -15.83
C ILE A 110 8.91 9.20 -16.16
N GLU A 111 8.03 9.27 -15.17
CA GLU A 111 6.64 9.69 -15.38
C GLU A 111 6.57 11.14 -15.87
N SER A 112 7.42 12.02 -15.32
CA SER A 112 7.46 13.43 -15.71
C SER A 112 7.80 13.60 -17.19
N GLU A 113 8.89 13.00 -17.65
CA GLU A 113 9.35 13.12 -19.03
C GLU A 113 8.44 12.41 -20.02
N LEU A 114 7.94 11.20 -19.69
CA LEU A 114 6.96 10.51 -20.53
C LEU A 114 5.68 11.32 -20.73
N SER A 115 5.23 12.02 -19.70
CA SER A 115 4.04 12.86 -19.77
C SER A 115 4.24 14.09 -20.70
N GLU A 116 5.47 14.50 -20.94
CA GLU A 116 5.82 15.61 -21.84
C GLU A 116 6.00 15.16 -23.29
N GLN A 117 6.21 13.84 -23.54
CA GLN A 117 6.41 13.31 -24.89
C GLN A 117 5.17 13.47 -25.78
N SER A 118 5.39 13.51 -27.09
CA SER A 118 4.29 13.55 -28.06
C SER A 118 3.50 12.21 -28.04
N GLU A 119 2.23 12.29 -28.43
CA GLU A 119 1.39 11.10 -28.55
C GLU A 119 1.96 10.10 -29.58
N ASP A 120 2.58 10.59 -30.66
CA ASP A 120 3.18 9.75 -31.69
C ASP A 120 4.31 8.89 -31.13
N VAL A 121 5.23 9.49 -30.34
CA VAL A 121 6.35 8.75 -29.71
C VAL A 121 5.84 7.72 -28.70
N LEU A 122 4.84 8.07 -27.88
CA LEU A 122 4.25 7.13 -26.93
C LEU A 122 3.51 5.98 -27.65
N ASN A 123 2.78 6.28 -28.73
CA ASN A 123 2.11 5.27 -29.53
C ASN A 123 3.12 4.35 -30.23
N GLU A 124 4.23 4.87 -30.74
CA GLU A 124 5.31 4.07 -31.32
C GLU A 124 5.94 3.15 -30.27
N ALA A 125 6.23 3.66 -29.07
CA ALA A 125 6.75 2.86 -27.96
C ALA A 125 5.78 1.72 -27.56
N MET A 126 4.47 1.98 -27.50
CA MET A 126 3.44 0.97 -27.26
C MET A 126 3.37 -0.11 -28.35
N GLN A 127 3.65 0.24 -29.61
CA GLN A 127 3.68 -0.73 -30.70
C GLN A 127 4.92 -1.64 -30.66
N GLN A 128 6.04 -1.13 -30.13
CA GLN A 128 7.30 -1.86 -30.03
C GLN A 128 7.36 -2.81 -28.82
N SER A 129 6.56 -2.59 -27.76
CA SER A 129 6.59 -3.39 -26.53
C SER A 129 5.20 -3.70 -26.00
N ASP A 130 4.82 -4.98 -26.06
CA ASP A 130 3.59 -5.45 -25.41
C ASP A 130 3.63 -5.31 -23.88
N THR A 131 4.81 -5.47 -23.29
CA THR A 131 5.02 -5.40 -21.84
C THR A 131 4.77 -4.00 -21.32
N ASN A 132 5.29 -2.97 -22.00
CA ASN A 132 5.19 -1.57 -21.57
C ASN A 132 3.88 -0.89 -22.02
N ARG A 133 3.13 -1.53 -22.91
CA ARG A 133 1.90 -0.96 -23.52
C ARG A 133 0.90 -0.45 -22.50
N CYS A 134 0.61 -1.22 -21.44
CA CYS A 134 -0.40 -0.82 -20.46
C CYS A 134 0.03 0.43 -19.68
N TYR A 135 1.29 0.50 -19.28
CA TYR A 135 1.83 1.65 -18.55
C TYR A 135 1.85 2.92 -19.42
N LEU A 136 2.32 2.80 -20.67
CA LEU A 136 2.33 3.91 -21.63
C LEU A 136 0.92 4.38 -22.00
N ALA A 137 -0.04 3.46 -22.14
CA ALA A 137 -1.44 3.80 -22.37
C ALA A 137 -2.06 4.56 -21.17
N GLU A 138 -1.65 4.24 -19.95
CA GLU A 138 -2.08 4.97 -18.77
C GLU A 138 -1.48 6.39 -18.74
N ILE A 139 -0.18 6.53 -19.02
CA ILE A 139 0.46 7.85 -19.16
C ILE A 139 -0.29 8.69 -20.20
N LEU A 140 -0.58 8.13 -21.36
CA LEU A 140 -1.29 8.84 -22.44
C LEU A 140 -2.71 9.26 -22.03
N ARG A 141 -3.44 8.40 -21.36
CA ARG A 141 -4.78 8.68 -20.83
C ARG A 141 -4.75 9.81 -19.80
N ASN A 142 -3.82 9.72 -18.85
CA ASN A 142 -3.70 10.69 -17.77
C ASN A 142 -3.18 12.05 -18.24
N LYS A 143 -2.51 12.10 -19.40
CA LYS A 143 -2.00 13.33 -19.98
C LYS A 143 -3.10 14.36 -20.22
N ALA A 144 -4.28 13.94 -20.65
CA ALA A 144 -5.44 14.82 -20.87
C ALA A 144 -5.98 15.46 -19.56
N HIS A 145 -5.67 14.84 -18.41
CA HIS A 145 -6.13 15.24 -17.07
C HIS A 145 -5.05 15.90 -16.22
N ARG A 146 -3.90 16.21 -16.83
CA ARG A 146 -2.79 16.86 -16.13
C ARG A 146 -3.07 18.35 -15.97
N LEU A 147 -2.85 18.83 -14.75
CA LEU A 147 -2.94 20.25 -14.42
C LEU A 147 -1.61 20.97 -14.68
N SER A 148 -1.58 22.29 -14.54
CA SER A 148 -0.33 23.04 -14.68
C SER A 148 0.70 22.55 -13.61
N PRO A 149 2.02 22.64 -13.91
CA PRO A 149 3.06 22.21 -12.96
C PRO A 149 2.97 22.89 -11.59
N GLU A 150 2.50 24.13 -11.53
CA GLU A 150 2.28 24.87 -10.28
C GLU A 150 1.12 24.25 -9.48
N THR A 151 0.03 23.88 -10.16
CA THR A 151 -1.14 23.27 -9.55
C THR A 151 -0.81 21.86 -9.04
N GLU A 152 -0.08 21.05 -9.83
CA GLU A 152 0.36 19.72 -9.40
C GLU A 152 1.27 19.79 -8.16
N ARG A 153 2.19 20.75 -8.10
CA ARG A 153 3.03 20.98 -6.90
C ARG A 153 2.20 21.36 -5.67
N ALA A 154 1.20 22.24 -5.86
CA ALA A 154 0.31 22.63 -4.76
C ALA A 154 -0.51 21.44 -4.24
N ILE A 155 -1.07 20.63 -5.12
CA ILE A 155 -1.82 19.40 -4.79
C ILE A 155 -0.90 18.41 -4.08
N SER A 156 0.30 18.17 -4.59
CA SER A 156 1.28 17.27 -3.99
C SER A 156 1.68 17.71 -2.57
N ALA A 157 1.82 18.99 -2.33
CA ALA A 157 2.11 19.53 -1.00
C ALA A 157 0.98 19.28 0.02
N LEU A 158 -0.26 19.03 -0.44
CA LEU A 158 -1.42 18.71 0.39
C LEU A 158 -1.65 17.21 0.58
N SER A 159 -0.78 16.35 0.07
CA SER A 159 -0.97 14.89 0.07
C SER A 159 -1.23 14.30 1.46
N GLN A 160 -0.53 14.77 2.49
CA GLN A 160 -0.77 14.35 3.88
C GLN A 160 -2.16 14.77 4.39
N THR A 161 -2.62 15.96 3.99
CA THR A 161 -3.97 16.45 4.32
C THR A 161 -5.03 15.57 3.66
N PHE A 162 -4.82 15.15 2.44
CA PHE A 162 -5.73 14.25 1.73
C PHE A 162 -5.78 12.84 2.34
N SER A 163 -4.71 12.40 3.00
CA SER A 163 -4.68 11.13 3.72
C SER A 163 -5.35 11.18 5.11
N ALA A 164 -5.61 12.37 5.64
CA ALA A 164 -6.14 12.54 7.00
C ALA A 164 -7.48 11.83 7.24
N PRO A 165 -8.47 11.80 6.32
CA PRO A 165 -9.72 11.08 6.55
C PRO A 165 -9.51 9.58 6.81
N TYR A 166 -8.61 8.94 6.06
CA TYR A 166 -8.27 7.53 6.25
C TYR A 166 -7.54 7.30 7.58
N GLN A 167 -6.63 8.21 7.96
CA GLN A 167 -5.94 8.13 9.26
C GLN A 167 -6.93 8.27 10.43
N ILE A 168 -7.88 9.22 10.36
CA ILE A 168 -8.92 9.39 11.38
C ILE A 168 -9.77 8.13 11.50
N TYR A 169 -10.18 7.55 10.39
CA TYR A 169 -10.91 6.28 10.38
C TYR A 169 -10.13 5.15 11.06
N ASN A 170 -8.85 4.99 10.72
CA ASN A 170 -8.02 3.95 11.31
C ASN A 170 -7.79 4.17 12.81
N MET A 171 -7.54 5.39 13.25
CA MET A 171 -7.39 5.70 14.67
C MET A 171 -8.68 5.40 15.44
N ALA A 172 -9.82 5.82 14.92
CA ALA A 172 -11.12 5.53 15.53
C ALA A 172 -11.39 4.02 15.60
N LYS A 173 -11.12 3.27 14.51
CA LYS A 173 -11.39 1.83 14.41
C LYS A 173 -10.41 0.99 15.21
N LEU A 174 -9.11 1.26 15.11
CA LEU A 174 -8.05 0.37 15.59
C LEU A 174 -7.50 0.77 16.96
N ALA A 175 -7.49 2.05 17.29
CA ALA A 175 -6.93 2.55 18.55
C ALA A 175 -8.00 2.85 19.61
N ASP A 176 -9.05 3.59 19.23
CA ASP A 176 -10.02 4.10 20.19
C ASP A 176 -11.20 3.15 20.45
N MET A 177 -11.62 2.40 19.43
CA MET A 177 -12.77 1.49 19.54
C MET A 177 -12.39 0.24 20.34
N LYS A 178 -12.82 0.21 21.59
CA LYS A 178 -12.66 -0.94 22.49
C LYS A 178 -14.01 -1.59 22.71
N PHE A 179 -14.07 -2.89 22.50
CA PHE A 179 -15.26 -3.68 22.69
C PHE A 179 -15.33 -4.18 24.14
N ASP A 180 -16.49 -4.01 24.74
CA ASP A 180 -16.80 -4.65 26.00
C ASP A 180 -17.21 -6.11 25.74
N SER A 181 -16.99 -7.00 26.71
CA SER A 181 -17.52 -8.36 26.67
C SER A 181 -19.05 -8.36 26.74
N PHE A 182 -19.68 -9.44 26.24
CA PHE A 182 -21.12 -9.65 26.36
C PHE A 182 -21.41 -10.96 27.13
N THR A 183 -22.61 -11.06 27.69
CA THR A 183 -23.00 -12.20 28.54
C THR A 183 -24.18 -12.93 27.96
N VAL A 184 -24.09 -14.27 27.89
CA VAL A 184 -25.21 -15.18 27.53
C VAL A 184 -25.28 -16.27 28.55
N ASN A 185 -26.46 -16.50 29.13
CA ASN A 185 -26.72 -17.56 30.14
C ASN A 185 -25.72 -17.53 31.32
N GLY A 186 -25.32 -16.32 31.76
CA GLY A 186 -24.39 -16.16 32.88
C GLY A 186 -22.91 -16.39 32.53
N LYS A 187 -22.58 -16.68 31.27
CA LYS A 187 -21.22 -16.83 30.78
C LYS A 187 -20.82 -15.61 29.98
N GLU A 188 -19.63 -15.08 30.28
CA GLU A 188 -19.03 -13.93 29.64
C GLU A 188 -18.24 -14.35 28.38
N TYR A 189 -18.35 -13.54 27.32
CA TYR A 189 -17.70 -13.73 26.03
C TYR A 189 -16.96 -12.46 25.63
N PRO A 190 -15.67 -12.52 25.28
CA PRO A 190 -14.96 -11.36 24.77
C PRO A 190 -15.47 -10.96 23.38
N LEU A 191 -15.34 -9.68 23.03
CA LEU A 191 -15.78 -9.15 21.75
C LEU A 191 -14.66 -8.31 21.09
N GLY A 192 -14.62 -8.33 19.77
CA GLY A 192 -13.71 -7.58 18.92
C GLY A 192 -14.07 -7.78 17.47
N TYR A 193 -13.43 -7.08 16.55
CA TYR A 193 -13.67 -7.25 15.11
C TYR A 193 -13.46 -8.70 14.68
N SER A 194 -12.24 -9.21 14.82
CA SER A 194 -11.91 -10.58 14.39
C SER A 194 -12.75 -11.64 15.12
N LEU A 195 -13.01 -11.45 16.42
CA LEU A 195 -13.86 -12.36 17.17
C LEU A 195 -15.30 -12.39 16.66
N PHE A 196 -15.82 -11.24 16.22
CA PHE A 196 -17.15 -11.19 15.63
C PHE A 196 -17.15 -11.77 14.20
N GLU A 197 -16.31 -11.25 13.32
CA GLU A 197 -16.29 -11.57 11.89
C GLU A 197 -15.84 -13.02 11.62
N ASP A 198 -14.87 -13.53 12.39
CA ASP A 198 -14.30 -14.88 12.15
C ASP A 198 -14.97 -15.99 12.99
N ASN A 199 -15.65 -15.63 14.09
CA ASN A 199 -16.20 -16.64 15.01
C ASN A 199 -17.69 -16.44 15.28
N TYR A 200 -18.10 -15.31 15.90
CA TYR A 200 -19.48 -15.19 16.36
C TYR A 200 -20.51 -15.05 15.23
N GLU A 201 -20.13 -14.55 14.08
CA GLU A 201 -20.98 -14.50 12.89
C GLU A 201 -21.41 -15.91 12.44
N TYR A 202 -20.53 -16.90 12.66
CA TYR A 202 -20.76 -18.31 12.31
C TYR A 202 -21.12 -19.20 13.51
N GLU A 203 -21.30 -18.63 14.72
CA GLU A 203 -21.63 -19.38 15.93
C GLU A 203 -22.96 -20.14 15.77
N LYS A 204 -22.97 -21.44 16.11
CA LYS A 204 -24.14 -22.29 15.97
C LYS A 204 -25.22 -21.96 16.97
N ASP A 205 -24.83 -21.59 18.19
CA ASP A 205 -25.74 -21.12 19.22
C ASP A 205 -26.32 -19.76 18.83
N THR A 206 -27.64 -19.74 18.58
CA THR A 206 -28.36 -18.56 18.13
C THR A 206 -28.37 -17.43 19.17
N ASP A 207 -28.38 -17.77 20.45
CA ASP A 207 -28.42 -16.76 21.52
C ASP A 207 -27.06 -16.07 21.64
N ILE A 208 -25.95 -16.82 21.51
CA ILE A 208 -24.60 -16.26 21.47
C ILE A 208 -24.47 -15.36 20.22
N ARG A 209 -24.85 -15.87 19.05
CA ARG A 209 -24.73 -15.11 17.78
C ARG A 209 -25.52 -13.81 17.81
N ARG A 210 -26.77 -13.82 18.29
CA ARG A 210 -27.62 -12.62 18.39
C ARG A 210 -27.08 -11.62 19.40
N SER A 211 -26.60 -12.11 20.55
CA SER A 211 -26.05 -11.24 21.59
C SER A 211 -24.73 -10.59 21.12
N ALA A 212 -23.86 -11.36 20.45
CA ALA A 212 -22.66 -10.83 19.83
C ALA A 212 -22.97 -9.75 18.78
N PHE A 213 -23.92 -10.01 17.88
CA PHE A 213 -24.37 -9.02 16.88
C PHE A 213 -24.91 -7.73 17.53
N SER A 214 -25.73 -7.87 18.56
CA SER A 214 -26.28 -6.72 19.27
C SER A 214 -25.20 -5.88 19.94
N ALA A 215 -24.27 -6.53 20.65
CA ALA A 215 -23.16 -5.85 21.32
C ALA A 215 -22.21 -5.20 20.31
N PHE A 216 -21.86 -5.91 19.24
CA PHE A 216 -21.01 -5.41 18.15
C PHE A 216 -21.64 -4.19 17.46
N SER A 217 -22.91 -4.32 17.03
CA SER A 217 -23.64 -3.22 16.37
C SER A 217 -23.79 -2.00 17.27
N THR A 218 -24.01 -2.19 18.57
CA THR A 218 -24.10 -1.10 19.54
C THR A 218 -22.77 -0.34 19.65
N LYS A 219 -21.65 -1.06 19.66
CA LYS A 219 -20.32 -0.44 19.69
C LYS A 219 -20.04 0.33 18.40
N ILE A 220 -20.29 -0.27 17.23
CA ILE A 220 -20.10 0.41 15.93
C ILE A 220 -20.91 1.71 15.84
N ARG A 221 -22.16 1.70 16.29
CA ARG A 221 -23.03 2.91 16.29
C ARG A 221 -22.46 4.08 17.11
N GLN A 222 -21.67 3.81 18.14
CA GLN A 222 -21.02 4.90 18.91
C GLN A 222 -20.02 5.70 18.05
N TYR A 223 -19.49 5.09 16.97
CA TYR A 223 -18.53 5.69 16.06
C TYR A 223 -19.14 6.10 14.70
N GLU A 224 -20.44 5.96 14.53
CA GLU A 224 -21.16 6.23 13.27
C GLU A 224 -20.84 7.64 12.75
N ASN A 225 -20.94 8.65 13.61
CA ASN A 225 -20.75 10.03 13.19
C ASN A 225 -19.32 10.34 12.75
N VAL A 226 -18.31 9.86 13.47
CA VAL A 226 -16.92 10.09 13.11
C VAL A 226 -16.54 9.33 11.84
N THR A 227 -17.04 8.10 11.69
CA THR A 227 -16.81 7.29 10.49
C THR A 227 -17.49 7.91 9.27
N ALA A 228 -18.76 8.37 9.42
CA ALA A 228 -19.47 9.07 8.36
C ALA A 228 -18.79 10.38 7.97
N ALA A 229 -18.29 11.16 8.94
CA ALA A 229 -17.55 12.39 8.68
C ALA A 229 -16.23 12.14 7.93
N ALA A 230 -15.46 11.14 8.34
CA ALA A 230 -14.22 10.75 7.66
C ALA A 230 -14.50 10.27 6.24
N TYR A 231 -15.52 9.42 6.04
CA TYR A 231 -15.93 8.95 4.72
C TYR A 231 -16.40 10.10 3.81
N ASN A 232 -17.23 11.02 4.35
CA ASN A 232 -17.67 12.18 3.58
C ASN A 232 -16.49 13.10 3.20
N ALA A 233 -15.51 13.30 4.07
CA ALA A 233 -14.32 14.08 3.75
C ALA A 233 -13.51 13.44 2.62
N GLN A 234 -13.36 12.10 2.61
CA GLN A 234 -12.73 11.37 1.52
C GLN A 234 -13.50 11.56 0.20
N LEU A 235 -14.82 11.37 0.22
CA LEU A 235 -15.67 11.56 -0.97
C LEU A 235 -15.58 12.99 -1.54
N GLN A 236 -15.54 14.00 -0.68
CA GLN A 236 -15.38 15.39 -1.12
C GLN A 236 -14.01 15.63 -1.76
N THR A 237 -12.95 15.05 -1.20
CA THR A 237 -11.60 15.11 -1.78
C THR A 237 -11.59 14.47 -3.16
N GLU A 238 -12.06 13.23 -3.30
CA GLU A 238 -12.10 12.51 -4.57
C GLU A 238 -12.93 13.26 -5.64
N LYS A 239 -14.11 13.72 -5.26
CA LYS A 239 -15.00 14.49 -6.16
C LYS A 239 -14.34 15.79 -6.60
N THR A 240 -13.69 16.50 -5.69
CA THR A 240 -13.01 17.76 -6.02
C THR A 240 -11.84 17.50 -6.96
N MET A 241 -11.03 16.47 -6.69
CA MET A 241 -9.91 16.09 -7.54
C MET A 241 -10.38 15.66 -8.94
N ALA A 242 -11.45 14.85 -9.03
CA ALA A 242 -12.05 14.47 -10.31
C ALA A 242 -12.55 15.71 -11.09
N THR A 243 -13.18 16.66 -10.40
CA THR A 243 -13.67 17.90 -11.04
C THR A 243 -12.53 18.80 -11.53
N LEU A 244 -11.43 18.89 -10.78
CA LEU A 244 -10.27 19.69 -11.16
C LEU A 244 -9.51 19.10 -12.36
N ARG A 245 -9.50 17.77 -12.49
CA ARG A 245 -8.75 17.08 -13.56
C ARG A 245 -9.58 16.82 -14.83
N GLY A 246 -10.88 17.03 -14.80
CA GLY A 246 -11.81 16.82 -15.91
C GLY A 246 -12.34 15.40 -15.93
#